data_e451edc9bb84480991ed45b1334ce22d
#
_entry.id   e451edc9bb84480991ed45b1334ce22d
#
_cell.length_a   1.000
_cell.length_b   1.000
_cell.length_c   1.000
_cell.angle_alpha   90.00
_cell.angle_beta   90.00
_cell.angle_gamma   90.00
#
_symmetry.space_group_name_H-M   'P 1'
#
loop_
_entity.id
_entity.type
_entity.pdbx_description
1 polymer ?
#
loop_
_entity_poly.entity_id
_entity_poly.type
_entity_poly.pdbx_seq_one_letter_code
_entity_poly.pdbx_strand_id
1 'polypeptide(L)'
;MKKQKGISYKTKGWMIVLLLPITITIYILAIIGWQQLVKIPVVQEWAEIINSSTAKLDVPTEYIELYKKAEDNYGVPWTLLAAHHRIETRFSTMDPLLSPAGAEGHLQFMPCTFVGWSHPSCGGLGKGDIPEKDKISPAIIEQYGGYGVDANNDGKADPYDLEDAIFSAANYLAASGAADGEIEKAVFNYNHSEKYVEDVLHFYHLYESQVKNLQAAAYSSQ
;
A
#
# COMPACT_ATOMS: atom_id res chain seq x y z
N MET A 1 30.38 62.94 -0.75
CA MET A 1 29.81 61.66 -1.24
C MET A 1 30.96 60.76 -1.68
N LYS A 2 31.29 59.71 -0.93
CA LYS A 2 32.32 58.72 -1.33
C LYS A 2 31.67 57.70 -2.26
N LYS A 3 32.09 57.64 -3.54
CA LYS A 3 31.70 56.59 -4.48
C LYS A 3 32.24 55.23 -3.97
N GLN A 4 31.37 54.30 -3.66
CA GLN A 4 31.76 52.91 -3.43
C GLN A 4 32.24 52.33 -4.80
N LYS A 5 33.50 51.92 -4.86
CA LYS A 5 34.09 51.19 -5.97
C LYS A 5 33.47 49.78 -6.02
N GLY A 6 32.59 49.53 -6.93
CA GLY A 6 32.09 48.17 -7.18
C GLY A 6 33.19 47.24 -7.65
N ILE A 7 33.19 46.00 -7.15
CA ILE A 7 34.15 44.94 -7.54
C ILE A 7 34.03 44.67 -9.03
N SER A 8 35.14 44.72 -9.77
CA SER A 8 35.22 44.50 -11.21
C SER A 8 34.75 43.07 -11.60
N TYR A 9 34.11 42.94 -12.75
CA TYR A 9 33.67 41.63 -13.28
C TYR A 9 34.81 40.61 -13.41
N LYS A 10 36.03 41.04 -13.72
CA LYS A 10 37.23 40.18 -13.77
C LYS A 10 37.59 39.61 -12.39
N THR A 11 37.51 40.41 -11.33
CA THR A 11 37.76 39.94 -9.95
C THR A 11 36.67 38.99 -9.45
N LYS A 12 35.41 39.18 -9.88
CA LYS A 12 34.29 38.22 -9.58
C LYS A 12 34.50 36.86 -10.22
N GLY A 13 34.95 36.81 -11.47
CA GLY A 13 35.26 35.56 -12.16
C GLY A 13 36.40 34.78 -11.53
N TRP A 14 37.49 35.46 -11.15
CA TRP A 14 38.62 34.84 -10.44
C TRP A 14 38.24 34.32 -9.05
N MET A 15 37.38 35.01 -8.30
CA MET A 15 36.87 34.54 -7.01
C MET A 15 36.05 33.25 -7.18
N ILE A 16 35.24 33.12 -8.22
CA ILE A 16 34.48 31.90 -8.49
C ILE A 16 35.39 30.71 -8.81
N VAL A 17 36.42 30.94 -9.65
CA VAL A 17 37.40 29.90 -10.01
C VAL A 17 38.20 29.42 -8.81
N LEU A 18 38.50 30.29 -7.84
CA LEU A 18 39.21 29.91 -6.60
C LEU A 18 38.31 29.28 -5.54
N LEU A 19 37.05 29.72 -5.42
CA LEU A 19 36.11 29.22 -4.40
C LEU A 19 35.50 27.86 -4.77
N LEU A 20 35.29 27.58 -6.09
CA LEU A 20 34.63 26.34 -6.55
C LEU A 20 35.41 25.08 -6.15
N PRO A 21 36.75 24.98 -6.33
CA PRO A 21 37.48 23.80 -5.88
C PRO A 21 37.51 23.67 -4.34
N ILE A 22 37.50 24.78 -3.60
CA ILE A 22 37.46 24.77 -2.15
C ILE A 22 36.13 24.23 -1.64
N THR A 23 35.01 24.66 -2.22
CA THR A 23 33.66 24.17 -1.86
C THR A 23 33.48 22.70 -2.20
N ILE A 24 33.99 22.27 -3.33
CA ILE A 24 33.97 20.85 -3.74
C ILE A 24 34.80 20.01 -2.77
N THR A 25 35.99 20.47 -2.39
CA THR A 25 36.84 19.76 -1.42
C THR A 25 36.19 19.67 -0.05
N ILE A 26 35.57 20.73 0.44
CA ILE A 26 34.82 20.71 1.73
C ILE A 26 33.65 19.72 1.64
N TYR A 27 32.93 19.69 0.52
CA TYR A 27 31.82 18.76 0.32
C TYR A 27 32.28 17.30 0.30
N ILE A 28 33.38 17.00 -0.41
CA ILE A 28 33.99 15.67 -0.43
C ILE A 28 34.44 15.25 0.98
N LEU A 29 35.11 16.14 1.70
CA LEU A 29 35.55 15.86 3.08
C LEU A 29 34.38 15.65 4.03
N ALA A 30 33.29 16.39 3.86
CA ALA A 30 32.04 16.18 4.60
C ALA A 30 31.42 14.82 4.33
N ILE A 31 31.38 14.38 3.06
CA ILE A 31 30.88 13.03 2.69
C ILE A 31 31.78 11.94 3.30
N ILE A 32 33.11 12.07 3.18
CA ILE A 32 34.05 11.11 3.76
C ILE A 32 33.90 11.07 5.28
N GLY A 33 33.81 12.24 5.94
CA GLY A 33 33.57 12.33 7.35
C GLY A 33 32.26 11.68 7.79
N TRP A 34 31.19 11.93 7.05
CA TRP A 34 29.89 11.27 7.27
C TRP A 34 29.97 9.74 7.15
N GLN A 35 30.64 9.23 6.09
CA GLN A 35 30.83 7.79 5.89
C GLN A 35 31.65 7.14 7.02
N GLN A 36 32.59 7.85 7.64
CA GLN A 36 33.34 7.34 8.80
C GLN A 36 32.48 7.42 10.07
N LEU A 37 31.70 8.46 10.23
CA LEU A 37 30.83 8.68 11.39
C LEU A 37 29.75 7.58 11.51
N VAL A 38 29.16 7.18 10.38
CA VAL A 38 28.15 6.09 10.32
C VAL A 38 28.75 4.72 10.67
N LYS A 39 30.08 4.54 10.55
CA LYS A 39 30.77 3.28 10.91
C LYS A 39 31.15 3.20 12.40
N ILE A 40 30.95 4.26 13.18
CA ILE A 40 31.22 4.24 14.61
C ILE A 40 30.20 3.35 15.31
N PRO A 41 30.61 2.33 16.09
CA PRO A 41 29.69 1.37 16.70
C PRO A 41 28.54 2.02 17.49
N VAL A 42 28.84 3.08 18.25
CA VAL A 42 27.80 3.80 18.99
C VAL A 42 26.77 4.48 18.09
N VAL A 43 27.16 4.96 16.92
CA VAL A 43 26.21 5.56 15.94
C VAL A 43 25.35 4.49 15.32
N GLN A 44 25.90 3.31 15.05
CA GLN A 44 25.14 2.16 14.57
C GLN A 44 24.14 1.67 15.62
N GLU A 45 24.56 1.55 16.87
CA GLU A 45 23.69 1.20 17.99
C GLU A 45 22.53 2.21 18.16
N TRP A 46 22.81 3.51 18.11
CA TRP A 46 21.77 4.55 18.13
C TRP A 46 20.85 4.49 16.91
N ALA A 47 21.38 4.21 15.73
CA ALA A 47 20.59 4.05 14.52
C ALA A 47 19.67 2.81 14.61
N GLU A 48 20.15 1.71 15.19
CA GLU A 48 19.35 0.51 15.47
C GLU A 48 18.27 0.78 16.52
N ILE A 49 18.59 1.49 17.61
CA ILE A 49 17.62 1.89 18.64
C ILE A 49 16.53 2.80 18.06
N ILE A 50 16.92 3.78 17.25
CA ILE A 50 15.96 4.67 16.56
C ILE A 50 15.10 3.86 15.58
N ASN A 51 15.68 3.00 14.76
CA ASN A 51 14.95 2.14 13.84
C ASN A 51 14.02 1.15 14.56
N SER A 52 14.47 0.53 15.64
CA SER A 52 13.62 -0.37 16.41
C SER A 52 12.48 0.36 17.14
N SER A 53 12.73 1.58 17.63
CA SER A 53 11.70 2.41 18.27
C SER A 53 10.69 3.00 17.27
N THR A 54 11.06 3.11 15.98
CA THR A 54 10.18 3.53 14.88
C THR A 54 9.61 2.36 14.08
N ALA A 55 10.01 1.13 14.38
CA ALA A 55 9.49 -0.09 13.75
C ALA A 55 8.07 -0.41 14.28
N LYS A 56 7.14 0.52 14.09
CA LYS A 56 5.72 0.32 14.36
C LYS A 56 5.04 -0.05 13.03
N LEU A 57 4.37 -1.18 13.03
CA LEU A 57 3.51 -1.54 11.91
C LEU A 57 2.30 -0.59 11.87
N ASP A 58 2.11 0.10 10.75
CA ASP A 58 1.01 1.04 10.55
C ASP A 58 -0.24 0.34 10.00
N VAL A 59 -0.47 -0.89 10.47
CA VAL A 59 -1.65 -1.71 10.20
C VAL A 59 -2.31 -2.02 11.54
N PRO A 60 -3.63 -1.84 11.68
CA PRO A 60 -4.35 -2.23 12.90
C PRO A 60 -4.13 -3.71 13.22
N THR A 61 -3.67 -3.98 14.43
CA THR A 61 -3.25 -5.33 14.84
C THR A 61 -4.39 -6.33 14.84
N GLU A 62 -5.61 -5.88 15.08
CA GLU A 62 -6.85 -6.67 15.08
C GLU A 62 -7.18 -7.31 13.73
N TYR A 63 -6.67 -6.75 12.62
CA TYR A 63 -6.93 -7.27 11.27
C TYR A 63 -5.84 -8.19 10.73
N ILE A 64 -4.65 -8.19 11.34
CA ILE A 64 -3.47 -8.91 10.81
C ILE A 64 -3.74 -10.40 10.65
N GLU A 65 -4.32 -11.05 11.67
CA GLU A 65 -4.61 -12.48 11.60
C GLU A 65 -5.65 -12.83 10.53
N LEU A 66 -6.58 -11.92 10.25
CA LEU A 66 -7.57 -12.09 9.20
C LEU A 66 -6.93 -12.00 7.81
N TYR A 67 -6.05 -11.01 7.59
CA TYR A 67 -5.30 -10.91 6.34
C TYR A 67 -4.40 -12.13 6.11
N LYS A 68 -3.71 -12.65 7.15
CA LYS A 68 -2.87 -13.84 7.03
C LYS A 68 -3.68 -15.09 6.67
N LYS A 69 -4.86 -15.26 7.26
CA LYS A 69 -5.76 -16.35 6.86
C LYS A 69 -6.15 -16.25 5.39
N ALA A 70 -6.43 -15.05 4.89
CA ALA A 70 -6.74 -14.84 3.48
C ALA A 70 -5.51 -15.10 2.59
N GLU A 71 -4.29 -14.71 3.00
CA GLU A 71 -3.02 -15.06 2.33
C GLU A 71 -2.85 -16.58 2.25
N ASP A 72 -3.05 -17.29 3.36
CA ASP A 72 -2.93 -18.77 3.40
C ASP A 72 -3.89 -19.47 2.42
N ASN A 73 -5.07 -18.88 2.18
CA ASN A 73 -6.07 -19.45 1.28
C ASN A 73 -5.84 -19.10 -0.19
N TYR A 74 -5.37 -17.90 -0.48
CA TYR A 74 -5.33 -17.36 -1.85
C TYR A 74 -3.92 -17.05 -2.36
N GLY A 75 -2.88 -17.14 -1.52
CA GLY A 75 -1.51 -16.82 -1.91
C GLY A 75 -1.22 -15.33 -2.15
N VAL A 76 -2.16 -14.45 -1.81
CA VAL A 76 -2.00 -13.00 -1.94
C VAL A 76 -1.32 -12.46 -0.68
N PRO A 77 -0.19 -11.71 -0.80
CA PRO A 77 0.50 -11.18 0.37
C PRO A 77 -0.44 -10.41 1.32
N TRP A 78 -0.43 -10.76 2.59
CA TRP A 78 -1.30 -10.11 3.58
C TRP A 78 -1.06 -8.59 3.68
N THR A 79 0.15 -8.13 3.44
CA THR A 79 0.54 -6.73 3.38
C THR A 79 -0.10 -6.00 2.20
N LEU A 80 -0.35 -6.70 1.09
CA LEU A 80 -1.10 -6.18 -0.05
C LEU A 80 -2.59 -6.02 0.30
N LEU A 81 -3.19 -7.01 0.96
CA LEU A 81 -4.59 -6.92 1.44
C LEU A 81 -4.77 -5.75 2.41
N ALA A 82 -3.82 -5.55 3.33
CA ALA A 82 -3.82 -4.40 4.24
C ALA A 82 -3.69 -3.06 3.49
N ALA A 83 -2.86 -3.00 2.44
CA ALA A 83 -2.72 -1.80 1.61
C ALA A 83 -4.02 -1.46 0.87
N HIS A 84 -4.71 -2.47 0.28
CA HIS A 84 -6.02 -2.28 -0.32
C HIS A 84 -7.03 -1.77 0.70
N HIS A 85 -7.19 -2.43 1.85
CA HIS A 85 -8.14 -2.03 2.89
C HIS A 85 -7.89 -0.60 3.38
N ARG A 86 -6.60 -0.19 3.47
CA ARG A 86 -6.26 1.20 3.79
C ARG A 86 -6.74 2.18 2.72
N ILE A 87 -6.50 1.88 1.45
CA ILE A 87 -6.84 2.79 0.35
C ILE A 87 -8.35 2.87 0.16
N GLU A 88 -9.06 1.73 0.24
CA GLU A 88 -10.49 1.69 -0.01
C GLU A 88 -11.29 2.41 1.09
N THR A 89 -11.04 2.10 2.35
CA THR A 89 -11.90 2.57 3.45
C THR A 89 -11.13 3.05 4.68
N ARG A 90 -9.79 3.22 4.59
CA ARG A 90 -8.92 3.55 5.74
C ARG A 90 -9.14 2.58 6.90
N PHE A 91 -9.07 1.29 6.61
CA PHE A 91 -9.33 0.23 7.57
C PHE A 91 -10.75 0.32 8.15
N SER A 92 -11.75 0.37 7.28
CA SER A 92 -13.18 0.40 7.64
C SER A 92 -13.65 1.67 8.39
N THR A 93 -12.87 2.75 8.36
CA THR A 93 -13.27 4.01 9.03
C THR A 93 -14.13 4.93 8.14
N MET A 94 -14.32 4.56 6.86
CA MET A 94 -15.24 5.28 5.98
C MET A 94 -16.69 5.04 6.40
N ASP A 95 -17.51 6.08 6.45
CA ASP A 95 -18.92 6.01 6.79
C ASP A 95 -19.74 6.96 5.90
N PRO A 96 -20.73 6.45 5.12
CA PRO A 96 -21.06 5.03 4.93
C PRO A 96 -20.00 4.29 4.10
N LEU A 97 -19.94 2.95 4.22
CA LEU A 97 -19.12 2.06 3.40
C LEU A 97 -19.72 1.88 1.99
N LEU A 98 -20.05 2.99 1.35
CA LEU A 98 -20.69 3.06 0.03
C LEU A 98 -20.14 4.29 -0.71
N SER A 99 -19.50 4.08 -1.84
CA SER A 99 -18.98 5.18 -2.63
C SER A 99 -20.06 5.85 -3.49
N PRO A 100 -19.83 7.09 -3.93
CA PRO A 100 -20.73 7.75 -4.90
C PRO A 100 -20.86 7.01 -6.22
N ALA A 101 -19.86 6.22 -6.60
CA ALA A 101 -19.88 5.37 -7.79
C ALA A 101 -20.69 4.09 -7.61
N GLY A 102 -21.04 3.72 -6.37
CA GLY A 102 -21.78 2.52 -6.01
C GLY A 102 -20.89 1.33 -5.65
N ALA A 103 -19.63 1.56 -5.31
CA ALA A 103 -18.79 0.52 -4.72
C ALA A 103 -19.19 0.31 -3.25
N GLU A 104 -19.27 -0.94 -2.81
CA GLU A 104 -19.89 -1.39 -1.57
C GLU A 104 -18.88 -2.06 -0.63
N GLY A 105 -19.07 -1.86 0.68
CA GLY A 105 -18.40 -2.59 1.75
C GLY A 105 -16.97 -2.16 2.06
N HIS A 106 -16.31 -2.96 2.88
CA HIS A 106 -15.00 -2.68 3.45
C HIS A 106 -13.88 -2.55 2.41
N LEU A 107 -13.96 -3.29 1.30
CA LEU A 107 -13.01 -3.31 0.19
C LEU A 107 -13.58 -2.69 -1.09
N GLN A 108 -14.69 -1.94 -0.98
CA GLN A 108 -15.28 -1.13 -2.05
C GLN A 108 -15.49 -1.89 -3.38
N PHE A 109 -16.09 -3.06 -3.30
CA PHE A 109 -16.42 -3.83 -4.49
C PHE A 109 -17.52 -3.16 -5.33
N MET A 110 -17.31 -3.11 -6.64
CA MET A 110 -18.44 -2.89 -7.55
C MET A 110 -19.33 -4.13 -7.55
N PRO A 111 -20.67 -4.01 -7.45
CA PRO A 111 -21.57 -5.15 -7.36
C PRO A 111 -21.40 -6.20 -8.47
N CYS A 112 -21.12 -5.77 -9.71
CA CYS A 112 -20.90 -6.71 -10.82
C CYS A 112 -19.56 -7.46 -10.73
N THR A 113 -18.55 -6.91 -10.05
CA THR A 113 -17.32 -7.63 -9.78
C THR A 113 -17.54 -8.65 -8.66
N PHE A 114 -18.30 -8.26 -7.64
CA PHE A 114 -18.63 -9.13 -6.51
C PHE A 114 -19.51 -10.29 -6.90
N VAL A 115 -20.63 -10.04 -7.61
CA VAL A 115 -21.62 -11.05 -8.00
C VAL A 115 -21.25 -11.79 -9.27
N GLY A 116 -20.57 -11.14 -10.20
CA GLY A 116 -20.18 -11.67 -11.50
C GLY A 116 -20.73 -10.87 -12.67
N TRP A 117 -19.84 -10.54 -13.61
CA TRP A 117 -20.16 -9.75 -14.80
C TRP A 117 -21.13 -10.43 -15.77
N SER A 118 -21.36 -11.76 -15.62
CA SER A 118 -22.34 -12.51 -16.40
C SER A 118 -23.78 -12.29 -15.92
N HIS A 119 -23.98 -11.60 -14.79
CA HIS A 119 -25.32 -11.30 -14.30
C HIS A 119 -26.06 -10.37 -15.28
N PRO A 120 -27.35 -10.65 -15.61
CA PRO A 120 -28.11 -9.90 -16.66
C PRO A 120 -28.20 -8.38 -16.41
N SER A 121 -28.14 -7.94 -15.16
CA SER A 121 -28.18 -6.51 -14.80
C SER A 121 -26.81 -5.83 -14.88
N CYS A 122 -25.72 -6.57 -15.18
CA CYS A 122 -24.39 -6.03 -15.18
C CYS A 122 -24.05 -5.31 -16.47
N GLY A 123 -23.34 -4.18 -16.33
CA GLY A 123 -22.89 -3.33 -17.43
C GLY A 123 -22.35 -2.00 -16.93
N GLY A 124 -21.90 -1.16 -17.85
CA GLY A 124 -21.36 0.17 -17.56
C GLY A 124 -20.18 0.12 -16.60
N LEU A 125 -20.28 0.85 -15.49
CA LEU A 125 -19.24 0.89 -14.44
C LEU A 125 -19.37 -0.23 -13.41
N GLY A 126 -20.23 -1.22 -13.61
CA GLY A 126 -20.33 -2.37 -12.72
C GLY A 126 -21.24 -2.21 -11.51
N LYS A 127 -22.05 -1.14 -11.45
CA LYS A 127 -23.04 -0.97 -10.37
C LYS A 127 -24.15 -2.03 -10.47
N GLY A 128 -24.70 -2.25 -11.68
CA GLY A 128 -25.82 -3.15 -11.90
C GLY A 128 -27.11 -2.70 -11.18
N ASP A 129 -28.21 -3.39 -11.49
CA ASP A 129 -29.46 -3.33 -10.73
C ASP A 129 -29.73 -4.74 -10.19
N ILE A 130 -28.83 -5.19 -9.29
CA ILE A 130 -28.82 -6.53 -8.71
C ILE A 130 -29.67 -6.49 -7.45
N PRO A 131 -30.69 -7.36 -7.30
CA PRO A 131 -31.46 -7.45 -6.07
C PRO A 131 -30.56 -7.76 -4.86
N GLU A 132 -30.82 -7.11 -3.72
CA GLU A 132 -29.99 -7.27 -2.50
C GLU A 132 -29.80 -8.73 -2.09
N LYS A 133 -30.86 -9.55 -2.15
CA LYS A 133 -30.79 -10.99 -1.85
C LYS A 133 -29.83 -11.76 -2.77
N ASP A 134 -29.67 -11.29 -4.02
CA ASP A 134 -28.83 -11.94 -5.01
C ASP A 134 -27.36 -11.48 -4.86
N LYS A 135 -27.15 -10.25 -4.39
CA LYS A 135 -25.80 -9.70 -4.12
C LYS A 135 -25.02 -10.53 -3.12
N ILE A 136 -25.69 -11.03 -2.08
CA ILE A 136 -25.08 -11.76 -0.97
C ILE A 136 -25.25 -13.27 -1.06
N SER A 137 -25.76 -13.80 -2.15
CA SER A 137 -26.01 -15.23 -2.33
C SER A 137 -24.79 -15.94 -2.92
N PRO A 138 -24.10 -16.84 -2.18
CA PRO A 138 -22.96 -17.60 -2.71
C PRO A 138 -23.33 -18.39 -3.99
N ALA A 139 -24.54 -18.96 -4.05
CA ALA A 139 -25.00 -19.71 -5.22
C ALA A 139 -25.18 -18.81 -6.47
N ILE A 140 -25.65 -17.58 -6.29
CA ILE A 140 -25.77 -16.60 -7.39
C ILE A 140 -24.40 -16.11 -7.82
N ILE A 141 -23.51 -15.84 -6.88
CA ILE A 141 -22.12 -15.42 -7.15
C ILE A 141 -21.39 -16.51 -7.94
N GLU A 142 -21.49 -17.76 -7.52
CA GLU A 142 -20.93 -18.91 -8.25
C GLU A 142 -21.52 -19.02 -9.67
N GLN A 143 -22.85 -18.91 -9.79
CA GLN A 143 -23.55 -19.00 -11.07
C GLN A 143 -23.06 -17.96 -12.08
N TYR A 144 -22.76 -16.75 -11.63
CA TYR A 144 -22.37 -15.65 -12.52
C TYR A 144 -20.87 -15.38 -12.56
N GLY A 145 -20.06 -16.17 -11.84
CA GLY A 145 -18.60 -16.10 -11.84
C GLY A 145 -18.06 -14.87 -11.13
N GLY A 146 -18.69 -14.48 -10.02
CA GLY A 146 -18.24 -13.39 -9.17
C GLY A 146 -17.11 -13.78 -8.22
N TYR A 147 -16.62 -12.78 -7.51
CA TYR A 147 -15.50 -12.95 -6.58
C TYR A 147 -15.92 -12.92 -5.11
N GLY A 148 -17.21 -12.69 -4.80
CA GLY A 148 -17.73 -12.71 -3.45
C GLY A 148 -17.53 -14.08 -2.77
N VAL A 149 -17.15 -14.07 -1.51
CA VAL A 149 -16.84 -15.26 -0.70
C VAL A 149 -17.58 -15.18 0.62
N ASP A 150 -18.27 -16.25 1.00
CA ASP A 150 -18.79 -16.48 2.35
C ASP A 150 -17.67 -17.11 3.19
N ALA A 151 -16.86 -16.27 3.81
CA ALA A 151 -15.66 -16.71 4.52
C ALA A 151 -15.95 -17.16 5.96
N ASN A 152 -16.96 -16.53 6.58
CA ASN A 152 -17.39 -16.84 7.96
C ASN A 152 -18.38 -18.03 8.02
N ASN A 153 -18.84 -18.53 6.86
CA ASN A 153 -19.78 -19.65 6.68
C ASN A 153 -21.17 -19.40 7.31
N ASP A 154 -21.66 -18.17 7.23
CA ASP A 154 -23.00 -17.80 7.69
C ASP A 154 -24.09 -17.99 6.63
N GLY A 155 -23.71 -18.42 5.41
CA GLY A 155 -24.57 -18.65 4.26
C GLY A 155 -24.75 -17.41 3.38
N LYS A 156 -23.96 -16.36 3.59
CA LYS A 156 -23.94 -15.15 2.78
C LYS A 156 -22.50 -14.78 2.44
N ALA A 157 -22.32 -14.17 1.28
CA ALA A 157 -21.11 -13.47 0.92
C ALA A 157 -21.43 -11.97 0.99
N ASP A 158 -21.11 -11.31 2.11
CA ASP A 158 -21.54 -9.93 2.37
C ASP A 158 -20.34 -8.96 2.29
N PRO A 159 -20.29 -8.02 1.32
CA PRO A 159 -19.19 -7.04 1.26
C PRO A 159 -19.13 -6.10 2.47
N TYR A 160 -20.19 -6.05 3.29
CA TYR A 160 -20.25 -5.32 4.55
C TYR A 160 -19.85 -6.17 5.77
N ASP A 161 -19.66 -7.48 5.62
CA ASP A 161 -18.94 -8.30 6.57
C ASP A 161 -17.44 -8.22 6.27
N LEU A 162 -16.62 -7.96 7.30
CA LEU A 162 -15.20 -7.71 7.11
C LEU A 162 -14.43 -8.98 6.65
N GLU A 163 -14.78 -10.15 7.18
CA GLU A 163 -14.12 -11.41 6.82
C GLU A 163 -14.43 -11.76 5.36
N ASP A 164 -15.70 -11.70 4.97
CA ASP A 164 -16.13 -11.94 3.59
C ASP A 164 -15.48 -10.96 2.60
N ALA A 165 -15.44 -9.68 2.95
CA ALA A 165 -14.87 -8.64 2.10
C ALA A 165 -13.36 -8.85 1.86
N ILE A 166 -12.59 -9.20 2.91
CA ILE A 166 -11.15 -9.45 2.79
C ILE A 166 -10.88 -10.70 1.97
N PHE A 167 -11.62 -11.78 2.19
CA PHE A 167 -11.47 -13.02 1.43
C PHE A 167 -11.90 -12.85 -0.03
N SER A 168 -12.96 -12.07 -0.28
CA SER A 168 -13.37 -11.70 -1.64
C SER A 168 -12.32 -10.89 -2.37
N ALA A 169 -11.66 -9.94 -1.69
CA ALA A 169 -10.57 -9.18 -2.26
C ALA A 169 -9.35 -10.06 -2.56
N ALA A 170 -9.01 -10.98 -1.66
CA ALA A 170 -7.94 -11.95 -1.88
C ALA A 170 -8.24 -12.85 -3.08
N ASN A 171 -9.47 -13.35 -3.21
CA ASN A 171 -9.93 -14.15 -4.35
C ASN A 171 -9.78 -13.37 -5.67
N TYR A 172 -10.24 -12.12 -5.72
CA TYR A 172 -10.14 -11.29 -6.93
C TYR A 172 -8.69 -10.96 -7.30
N LEU A 173 -7.87 -10.58 -6.33
CA LEU A 173 -6.45 -10.27 -6.54
C LEU A 173 -5.66 -11.50 -6.99
N ALA A 174 -5.94 -12.68 -6.42
CA ALA A 174 -5.33 -13.94 -6.84
C ALA A 174 -5.69 -14.26 -8.30
N ALA A 175 -6.97 -14.21 -8.64
CA ALA A 175 -7.45 -14.42 -10.02
C ALA A 175 -6.87 -13.39 -11.01
N SER A 176 -6.46 -12.22 -10.52
CA SER A 176 -5.81 -11.16 -11.31
C SER A 176 -4.29 -11.31 -11.43
N GLY A 177 -3.68 -12.32 -10.76
CA GLY A 177 -2.27 -12.67 -10.85
C GLY A 177 -1.42 -12.31 -9.63
N ALA A 178 -2.01 -11.77 -8.55
CA ALA A 178 -1.24 -11.39 -7.36
C ALA A 178 -0.56 -12.60 -6.69
N ALA A 179 -1.21 -13.77 -6.70
CA ALA A 179 -0.64 -15.01 -6.17
C ALA A 179 0.58 -15.51 -6.97
N ASP A 180 0.69 -15.12 -8.24
CA ASP A 180 1.80 -15.44 -9.13
C ASP A 180 2.90 -14.36 -9.13
N GLY A 181 2.75 -13.33 -8.27
CA GLY A 181 3.68 -12.21 -8.16
C GLY A 181 3.44 -11.06 -9.15
N GLU A 182 2.38 -11.12 -9.98
CA GLU A 182 1.99 -10.04 -10.89
C GLU A 182 1.22 -8.92 -10.15
N ILE A 183 1.81 -8.41 -9.05
CA ILE A 183 1.15 -7.51 -8.09
C ILE A 183 0.59 -6.26 -8.76
N GLU A 184 1.41 -5.53 -9.53
CA GLU A 184 1.00 -4.28 -10.18
C GLU A 184 -0.18 -4.48 -11.14
N LYS A 185 -0.16 -5.57 -11.92
CA LYS A 185 -1.24 -5.95 -12.81
C LYS A 185 -2.54 -6.26 -12.04
N ALA A 186 -2.43 -6.99 -10.94
CA ALA A 186 -3.58 -7.35 -10.12
C ALA A 186 -4.22 -6.10 -9.49
N VAL A 187 -3.40 -5.18 -8.98
CA VAL A 187 -3.85 -3.89 -8.43
C VAL A 187 -4.50 -3.03 -9.52
N PHE A 188 -3.93 -3.00 -10.74
CA PHE A 188 -4.54 -2.28 -11.87
C PHE A 188 -5.89 -2.89 -12.28
N ASN A 189 -6.04 -4.19 -12.25
CA ASN A 189 -7.32 -4.86 -12.53
C ASN A 189 -8.39 -4.52 -11.48
N TYR A 190 -7.99 -4.29 -10.22
CA TYR A 190 -8.91 -3.93 -9.14
C TYR A 190 -9.54 -2.54 -9.38
N ASN A 191 -8.71 -1.58 -9.77
CA ASN A 191 -9.16 -0.22 -10.09
C ASN A 191 -8.30 0.33 -11.24
N HIS A 192 -8.86 0.47 -12.42
CA HIS A 192 -8.18 0.85 -13.67
C HIS A 192 -7.62 2.29 -13.65
N SER A 193 -6.83 2.62 -12.61
CA SER A 193 -6.22 3.92 -12.38
C SER A 193 -4.76 3.78 -11.97
N GLU A 194 -3.84 4.37 -12.74
CA GLU A 194 -2.41 4.43 -12.41
C GLU A 194 -2.17 5.06 -11.03
N LYS A 195 -2.94 6.10 -10.68
CA LYS A 195 -2.83 6.74 -9.37
C LYS A 195 -3.21 5.79 -8.23
N TYR A 196 -4.22 4.96 -8.44
CA TYR A 196 -4.61 3.93 -7.47
C TYR A 196 -3.50 2.89 -7.29
N VAL A 197 -2.92 2.43 -8.39
CA VAL A 197 -1.79 1.48 -8.37
C VAL A 197 -0.63 2.07 -7.57
N GLU A 198 -0.22 3.31 -7.85
CA GLU A 198 0.84 4.01 -7.12
C GLU A 198 0.55 4.06 -5.61
N ASP A 199 -0.67 4.43 -5.21
CA ASP A 199 -1.05 4.56 -3.82
C ASP A 199 -1.06 3.20 -3.09
N VAL A 200 -1.61 2.16 -3.69
CA VAL A 200 -1.61 0.80 -3.10
C VAL A 200 -0.20 0.25 -2.98
N LEU A 201 0.62 0.35 -4.04
CA LEU A 201 2.00 -0.14 -4.02
C LEU A 201 2.87 0.61 -3.01
N HIS A 202 2.63 1.91 -2.83
CA HIS A 202 3.32 2.68 -1.79
C HIS A 202 3.09 2.05 -0.39
N PHE A 203 1.85 1.77 0.00
CA PHE A 203 1.56 1.17 1.30
C PHE A 203 1.97 -0.31 1.37
N TYR A 204 1.82 -1.06 0.29
CA TYR A 204 2.31 -2.43 0.23
C TYR A 204 3.81 -2.51 0.54
N HIS A 205 4.64 -1.73 -0.16
CA HIS A 205 6.09 -1.73 0.09
C HIS A 205 6.46 -1.17 1.48
N LEU A 206 5.70 -0.18 1.98
CA LEU A 206 5.87 0.33 3.33
C LEU A 206 5.65 -0.78 4.36
N TYR A 207 4.55 -1.54 4.27
CA TYR A 207 4.24 -2.62 5.20
C TYR A 207 5.24 -3.77 5.11
N GLU A 208 5.66 -4.15 3.89
CA GLU A 208 6.72 -5.13 3.69
C GLU A 208 8.02 -4.73 4.41
N SER A 209 8.41 -3.46 4.30
CA SER A 209 9.61 -2.96 4.95
C SER A 209 9.48 -2.94 6.48
N GLN A 210 8.32 -2.54 7.00
CA GLN A 210 8.04 -2.52 8.43
C GLN A 210 8.06 -3.95 9.03
N VAL A 211 7.46 -4.92 8.35
CA VAL A 211 7.49 -6.33 8.76
C VAL A 211 8.92 -6.87 8.81
N LYS A 212 9.74 -6.62 7.78
CA LYS A 212 11.15 -7.03 7.75
C LYS A 212 11.95 -6.42 8.90
N ASN A 213 11.73 -5.14 9.21
CA ASN A 213 12.41 -4.46 10.30
C ASN A 213 12.02 -5.03 11.67
N LEU A 214 10.72 -5.33 11.88
CA LEU A 214 10.24 -5.97 13.11
C LEU A 214 10.83 -7.37 13.30
N GLN A 215 10.92 -8.16 12.23
CA GLN A 215 11.53 -9.49 12.25
C GLN A 215 13.04 -9.41 12.56
N ALA A 216 13.77 -8.47 11.97
CA ALA A 216 15.18 -8.25 12.23
C ALA A 216 15.42 -7.83 13.68
N ALA A 217 14.60 -6.91 14.23
CA ALA A 217 14.69 -6.49 15.64
C ALA A 217 14.41 -7.66 16.60
N ALA A 218 13.43 -8.50 16.31
CA ALA A 218 13.12 -9.68 17.12
C ALA A 218 14.27 -10.71 17.12
N TYR A 219 14.97 -10.87 16.00
CA TYR A 219 16.13 -11.77 15.89
C TYR A 219 17.34 -11.26 16.65
N SER A 220 17.60 -9.94 16.65
CA SER A 220 18.73 -9.33 17.34
C SER A 220 18.58 -9.26 18.87
N SER A 221 17.38 -9.49 19.40
CA SER A 221 17.05 -9.49 20.83
C SER A 221 17.17 -10.87 21.51
N GLN A 222 17.47 -11.93 20.74
CA GLN A 222 17.68 -13.32 21.21
C GLN A 222 19.17 -13.62 21.39
#